data_275a63125450e31f783183b76b112035
#
_entry.id   275a63125450e31f783183b76b112035
#
_cell.length_a   1.000
_cell.length_b   1.000
_cell.length_c   1.000
_cell.angle_alpha   90.00
_cell.angle_beta   90.00
_cell.angle_gamma   90.00
#
_symmetry.space_group_name_H-M   'P 1'
#
loop_
_entity.id
_entity.type
_entity.pdbx_description
1 polymer ?
#
loop_
_entity_poly.entity_id
_entity_poly.type
_entity_poly.pdbx_seq_one_letter_code
_entity_poly.pdbx_strand_id
1 'polypeptide(L)'
;MRFTVLSSGSKANCTFVEAAGKRFLVDCGLSGKQAEERLRSVGIAPESLEAILVTHEHQDHINGVATLSRRYGLPVYANERTMERIKKPRGREIFKTGQDFCVGAVEVTPFSIVHDAVDPVGYVIRAEGLKLCMLTDLGRVTTLVQEHVRGANAIVLESNHDLEMLQSCSYTWELKQRIASAHGHLCNEAAGQLLEEIMHPEL
;
A
#
# COMPACT_ATOMS: atom_id res chain seq x y z
N MET A 1 4.78 12.04 -12.47
CA MET A 1 4.63 11.13 -11.30
C MET A 1 5.86 10.23 -11.17
N ARG A 2 6.38 9.98 -9.96
CA ARG A 2 7.39 8.93 -9.66
C ARG A 2 7.07 8.24 -8.34
N PHE A 3 7.53 7.00 -8.16
CA PHE A 3 7.40 6.28 -6.90
C PHE A 3 8.64 5.40 -6.67
N THR A 4 8.84 5.00 -5.42
CA THR A 4 9.92 4.10 -5.03
C THR A 4 9.45 3.21 -3.88
N VAL A 5 9.53 1.91 -4.06
CA VAL A 5 9.28 0.94 -2.99
C VAL A 5 10.50 0.95 -2.06
N LEU A 6 10.35 1.56 -0.88
CA LEU A 6 11.40 1.66 0.13
C LEU A 6 11.58 0.38 0.92
N SER A 7 10.49 -0.38 1.09
CA SER A 7 10.46 -1.69 1.72
C SER A 7 9.23 -2.45 1.27
N SER A 8 9.36 -3.78 1.13
CA SER A 8 8.26 -4.70 0.79
C SER A 8 8.45 -6.02 1.53
N GLY A 9 7.36 -6.64 1.95
CA GLY A 9 7.30 -7.95 2.60
C GLY A 9 6.88 -7.91 4.06
N SER A 10 6.73 -9.08 4.67
CA SER A 10 6.16 -9.33 6.01
C SER A 10 6.86 -8.63 7.19
N LYS A 11 7.98 -7.96 6.97
CA LYS A 11 8.66 -7.18 8.02
C LYS A 11 8.29 -5.71 7.97
N ALA A 12 8.09 -5.14 6.79
CA ALA A 12 7.68 -3.76 6.61
C ALA A 12 7.33 -3.47 5.15
N ASN A 13 6.25 -2.72 4.95
CA ASN A 13 5.84 -2.15 3.67
C ASN A 13 5.91 -0.62 3.77
N CYS A 14 6.49 0.00 2.76
CA CYS A 14 6.61 1.45 2.70
C CYS A 14 6.93 1.88 1.26
N THR A 15 6.08 2.68 0.65
CA THR A 15 6.29 3.20 -0.69
C THR A 15 6.25 4.73 -0.68
N PHE A 16 7.28 5.36 -1.23
CA PHE A 16 7.30 6.79 -1.49
C PHE A 16 6.64 7.09 -2.82
N VAL A 17 5.80 8.13 -2.87
CA VAL A 17 5.15 8.64 -4.09
C VAL A 17 5.37 10.15 -4.18
N GLU A 18 5.73 10.62 -5.38
CA GLU A 18 5.76 12.04 -5.75
C GLU A 18 4.93 12.24 -7.00
N ALA A 19 3.90 13.10 -6.92
CA ALA A 19 2.97 13.39 -8.00
C ALA A 19 2.41 14.81 -7.85
N ALA A 20 2.32 15.55 -8.95
CA ALA A 20 1.82 16.93 -8.99
C ALA A 20 2.44 17.84 -7.88
N GLY A 21 3.74 17.70 -7.66
CA GLY A 21 4.48 18.44 -6.64
C GLY A 21 4.24 18.02 -5.20
N LYS A 22 3.41 16.98 -4.95
CA LYS A 22 3.15 16.42 -3.63
C LYS A 22 4.00 15.19 -3.36
N ARG A 23 4.49 15.04 -2.13
CA ARG A 23 5.34 13.94 -1.66
C ARG A 23 4.71 13.28 -0.46
N PHE A 24 4.43 11.99 -0.56
CA PHE A 24 3.79 11.26 0.53
C PHE A 24 4.24 9.79 0.58
N LEU A 25 3.98 9.15 1.68
CA LEU A 25 4.15 7.70 1.82
C LEU A 25 2.82 7.00 1.66
N VAL A 26 2.86 5.81 1.05
CA VAL A 26 1.83 4.78 1.18
C VAL A 26 2.40 3.73 2.10
N ASP A 27 1.79 3.60 3.26
CA ASP A 27 2.24 2.84 4.42
C ASP A 27 3.62 3.26 4.97
N CYS A 28 3.89 2.87 6.20
CA CYS A 28 5.20 2.98 6.84
C CYS A 28 5.34 1.91 7.92
N GLY A 29 5.55 0.67 7.51
CA GLY A 29 5.85 -0.44 8.40
C GLY A 29 7.27 -0.43 8.97
N LEU A 30 8.17 0.29 8.33
CA LEU A 30 9.50 0.57 8.85
C LEU A 30 9.42 1.38 10.16
N SER A 31 10.39 1.22 11.07
CA SER A 31 10.54 2.19 12.15
C SER A 31 10.81 3.60 11.60
N GLY A 32 10.46 4.65 12.34
CA GLY A 32 10.70 6.02 11.90
C GLY A 32 12.15 6.28 11.45
N LYS A 33 13.14 5.76 12.19
CA LYS A 33 14.56 5.88 11.84
C LYS A 33 14.89 5.18 10.51
N GLN A 34 14.42 3.94 10.35
CA GLN A 34 14.67 3.19 9.10
C GLN A 34 14.00 3.85 7.89
N ALA A 35 12.77 4.38 8.06
CA ALA A 35 12.08 5.10 6.99
C ALA A 35 12.88 6.36 6.57
N GLU A 36 13.38 7.14 7.52
CA GLU A 36 14.26 8.29 7.23
C GLU A 36 15.55 7.89 6.50
N GLU A 37 16.20 6.80 6.94
CA GLU A 37 17.41 6.29 6.30
C GLU A 37 17.13 5.86 4.86
N ARG A 38 16.02 5.14 4.61
CA ARG A 38 15.62 4.72 3.27
C ARG A 38 15.25 5.89 2.36
N LEU A 39 14.51 6.88 2.87
CA LEU A 39 14.20 8.09 2.10
C LEU A 39 15.49 8.83 1.69
N ARG A 40 16.40 9.06 2.63
CA ARG A 40 17.68 9.72 2.32
C ARG A 40 18.54 8.93 1.34
N SER A 41 18.53 7.60 1.40
CA SER A 41 19.30 6.76 0.47
C SER A 41 18.83 6.87 -0.99
N VAL A 42 17.59 7.30 -1.21
CA VAL A 42 17.03 7.57 -2.55
C VAL A 42 16.93 9.06 -2.88
N GLY A 43 17.63 9.91 -2.10
CA GLY A 43 17.72 11.35 -2.33
C GLY A 43 16.48 12.14 -1.89
N ILE A 44 15.63 11.58 -1.04
CA ILE A 44 14.43 12.24 -0.52
C ILE A 44 14.68 12.71 0.92
N ALA A 45 14.50 14.00 1.16
CA ALA A 45 14.52 14.56 2.51
C ALA A 45 13.19 14.20 3.21
N PRO A 46 13.20 13.55 4.39
CA PRO A 46 11.97 13.22 5.11
C PRO A 46 11.11 14.43 5.45
N GLU A 47 11.76 15.60 5.62
CA GLU A 47 11.13 16.89 5.90
C GLU A 47 10.30 17.42 4.72
N SER A 48 10.50 16.86 3.52
CA SER A 48 9.74 17.22 2.31
C SER A 48 8.45 16.43 2.14
N LEU A 49 8.18 15.46 3.02
CA LEU A 49 6.92 14.73 3.01
C LEU A 49 5.77 15.63 3.46
N GLU A 50 4.59 15.40 2.91
CA GLU A 50 3.39 16.17 3.18
C GLU A 50 2.22 15.33 3.71
N ALA A 51 2.28 14.00 3.57
CA ALA A 51 1.23 13.09 4.04
C ALA A 51 1.73 11.66 4.21
N ILE A 52 0.93 10.84 4.90
CA ILE A 52 1.05 9.38 4.92
C ILE A 52 -0.35 8.80 4.66
N LEU A 53 -0.49 7.97 3.64
CA LEU A 53 -1.69 7.20 3.33
C LEU A 53 -1.50 5.79 3.90
N VAL A 54 -2.52 5.24 4.56
CA VAL A 54 -2.44 3.92 5.18
C VAL A 54 -3.47 2.99 4.57
N THR A 55 -3.03 1.82 4.10
CA THR A 55 -3.88 0.80 3.48
C THR A 55 -4.70 0.03 4.50
N HIS A 56 -4.08 -0.39 5.59
CA HIS A 56 -4.71 -1.14 6.70
C HIS A 56 -3.82 -1.12 7.97
N GLU A 57 -4.31 -1.70 9.06
CA GLU A 57 -3.75 -1.53 10.42
C GLU A 57 -2.64 -2.49 10.82
N HIS A 58 -2.19 -3.42 9.98
CA HIS A 58 -1.13 -4.36 10.35
C HIS A 58 0.18 -3.65 10.69
N GLN A 59 0.95 -4.21 11.63
CA GLN A 59 2.16 -3.54 12.16
C GLN A 59 3.23 -3.30 11.10
N ASP A 60 3.37 -4.18 10.13
CA ASP A 60 4.26 -4.05 8.99
C ASP A 60 3.80 -2.98 7.96
N HIS A 61 2.67 -2.31 8.22
CA HIS A 61 2.16 -1.14 7.48
C HIS A 61 2.15 0.13 8.32
N ILE A 62 1.96 0.04 9.65
CA ILE A 62 1.74 1.25 10.46
C ILE A 62 2.82 1.54 11.50
N ASN A 63 3.82 0.69 11.72
CA ASN A 63 4.78 0.79 12.82
C ASN A 63 5.47 2.17 12.93
N GLY A 64 5.86 2.79 11.82
CA GLY A 64 6.49 4.11 11.78
C GLY A 64 5.54 5.29 11.60
N VAL A 65 4.29 5.05 11.19
CA VAL A 65 3.32 6.09 10.80
C VAL A 65 3.18 7.17 11.87
N ALA A 66 2.86 6.76 13.11
CA ALA A 66 2.65 7.73 14.19
C ALA A 66 3.93 8.49 14.56
N THR A 67 5.10 7.87 14.41
CA THR A 67 6.40 8.50 14.69
C THR A 67 6.73 9.57 13.65
N LEU A 68 6.63 9.26 12.35
CA LEU A 68 6.87 10.22 11.28
C LEU A 68 5.82 11.34 11.29
N SER A 69 4.54 10.99 11.46
CA SER A 69 3.45 11.96 11.56
C SER A 69 3.73 13.02 12.62
N ARG A 70 4.12 12.60 13.85
CA ARG A 70 4.44 13.56 14.92
C ARG A 70 5.72 14.35 14.68
N ARG A 71 6.76 13.71 14.13
CA ARG A 71 8.07 14.32 13.92
C ARG A 71 8.03 15.40 12.85
N TYR A 72 7.33 15.15 11.77
CA TYR A 72 7.28 16.04 10.60
C TYR A 72 5.93 16.76 10.43
N GLY A 73 5.00 16.59 11.37
CA GLY A 73 3.70 17.25 11.31
C GLY A 73 2.78 16.69 10.22
N LEU A 74 3.00 15.46 9.76
CA LEU A 74 2.30 14.88 8.61
C LEU A 74 0.88 14.46 8.97
N PRO A 75 -0.15 14.87 8.20
CA PRO A 75 -1.47 14.28 8.26
C PRO A 75 -1.40 12.80 7.83
N VAL A 76 -2.21 11.98 8.49
CA VAL A 76 -2.37 10.56 8.17
C VAL A 76 -3.77 10.35 7.60
N TYR A 77 -3.82 9.80 6.40
CA TYR A 77 -5.05 9.44 5.70
C TYR A 77 -5.31 7.95 5.90
N ALA A 78 -6.46 7.61 6.45
CA ALA A 78 -6.94 6.24 6.59
C ALA A 78 -8.46 6.22 6.68
N ASN A 79 -9.11 5.07 6.41
CA ASN A 79 -10.51 4.93 6.80
C ASN A 79 -10.66 4.91 8.33
N GLU A 80 -11.88 5.07 8.82
CA GLU A 80 -12.15 5.23 10.25
C GLU A 80 -11.63 4.05 11.08
N ARG A 81 -11.88 2.82 10.63
CA ARG A 81 -11.52 1.59 11.35
C ARG A 81 -10.01 1.39 11.44
N THR A 82 -9.27 1.68 10.38
CA THR A 82 -7.81 1.66 10.36
C THR A 82 -7.24 2.80 11.22
N MET A 83 -7.82 4.00 11.14
CA MET A 83 -7.38 5.17 11.91
C MET A 83 -7.46 4.94 13.44
N GLU A 84 -8.43 4.19 13.91
CA GLU A 84 -8.56 3.83 15.34
C GLU A 84 -7.38 3.01 15.88
N ARG A 85 -6.69 2.28 15.00
CA ARG A 85 -5.52 1.45 15.33
C ARG A 85 -4.19 2.23 15.32
N ILE A 86 -4.17 3.42 14.74
CA ILE A 86 -2.97 4.27 14.66
C ILE A 86 -2.86 5.14 15.92
N LYS A 87 -1.77 4.96 16.68
CA LYS A 87 -1.59 5.61 18.00
C LYS A 87 -1.23 7.09 17.86
N LYS A 88 -2.20 8.00 18.06
CA LYS A 88 -2.00 9.45 18.20
C LYS A 88 -1.16 10.08 17.07
N PRO A 89 -1.56 10.01 15.81
CA PRO A 89 -0.90 10.77 14.74
C PRO A 89 -1.10 12.28 14.97
N ARG A 90 -0.28 13.11 14.33
CA ARG A 90 -0.37 14.58 14.46
C ARG A 90 -1.64 15.14 13.81
N GLY A 91 -1.99 14.64 12.64
CA GLY A 91 -3.23 14.97 11.91
C GLY A 91 -3.96 13.68 11.52
N ARG A 92 -5.28 13.73 11.52
CA ARG A 92 -6.16 12.61 11.15
C ARG A 92 -7.07 13.06 10.03
N GLU A 93 -6.88 12.50 8.85
CA GLU A 93 -7.72 12.72 7.67
C GLU A 93 -8.46 11.42 7.37
N ILE A 94 -9.75 11.37 7.72
CA ILE A 94 -10.56 10.17 7.58
C ILE A 94 -11.25 10.20 6.22
N PHE A 95 -10.98 9.19 5.41
CA PHE A 95 -11.72 8.95 4.17
C PHE A 95 -12.72 7.80 4.33
N LYS A 96 -13.66 7.73 3.41
CA LYS A 96 -14.59 6.62 3.28
C LYS A 96 -14.16 5.73 2.13
N THR A 97 -14.01 4.42 2.37
CA THR A 97 -13.70 3.43 1.33
C THR A 97 -14.69 3.53 0.16
N GLY A 98 -14.18 3.60 -1.05
CA GLY A 98 -14.96 3.80 -2.28
C GLY A 98 -15.31 5.27 -2.60
N GLN A 99 -14.82 6.25 -1.82
CA GLN A 99 -14.99 7.67 -2.12
C GLN A 99 -13.64 8.34 -2.34
N ASP A 100 -13.51 9.06 -3.44
CA ASP A 100 -12.30 9.78 -3.80
C ASP A 100 -12.00 10.89 -2.80
N PHE A 101 -10.70 11.11 -2.56
CA PHE A 101 -10.19 12.27 -1.84
C PHE A 101 -8.93 12.83 -2.54
N CYS A 102 -8.47 14.00 -2.11
CA CYS A 102 -7.30 14.63 -2.71
C CYS A 102 -6.18 14.88 -1.69
N VAL A 103 -4.94 14.71 -2.13
CA VAL A 103 -3.74 15.21 -1.46
C VAL A 103 -3.17 16.32 -2.35
N GLY A 104 -3.58 17.57 -2.09
CA GLY A 104 -3.32 18.67 -3.02
C GLY A 104 -4.01 18.45 -4.37
N ALA A 105 -3.23 18.39 -5.46
CA ALA A 105 -3.74 18.12 -6.81
C ALA A 105 -3.71 16.62 -7.19
N VAL A 106 -3.33 15.75 -6.26
CA VAL A 106 -3.34 14.29 -6.47
C VAL A 106 -4.68 13.72 -6.07
N GLU A 107 -5.39 13.09 -6.99
CA GLU A 107 -6.63 12.35 -6.72
C GLU A 107 -6.30 10.94 -6.25
N VAL A 108 -6.96 10.50 -5.18
CA VAL A 108 -6.78 9.16 -4.59
C VAL A 108 -8.14 8.48 -4.44
N THR A 109 -8.29 7.32 -5.07
CA THR A 109 -9.44 6.42 -4.92
C THR A 109 -9.07 5.25 -4.02
N PRO A 110 -9.51 5.19 -2.76
CA PRO A 110 -9.40 4.01 -1.93
C PRO A 110 -10.50 3.01 -2.30
N PHE A 111 -10.15 1.77 -2.60
CA PHE A 111 -11.13 0.72 -2.92
C PHE A 111 -10.89 -0.53 -2.09
N SER A 112 -11.96 -1.24 -1.78
CA SER A 112 -11.91 -2.43 -0.92
C SER A 112 -11.13 -3.57 -1.56
N ILE A 113 -10.25 -4.18 -0.80
CA ILE A 113 -9.53 -5.40 -1.17
C ILE A 113 -9.84 -6.51 -0.16
N VAL A 114 -9.52 -7.76 -0.52
CA VAL A 114 -9.74 -8.91 0.37
C VAL A 114 -8.44 -9.24 1.09
N HIS A 115 -8.41 -9.02 2.39
CA HIS A 115 -7.30 -9.34 3.29
C HIS A 115 -7.81 -9.52 4.73
N ASP A 116 -7.03 -10.13 5.62
CA ASP A 116 -7.39 -10.40 7.03
C ASP A 116 -7.19 -9.16 7.95
N ALA A 117 -7.67 -8.01 7.50
CA ALA A 117 -7.62 -6.73 8.22
C ALA A 117 -9.04 -6.16 8.43
N VAL A 118 -9.17 -5.08 9.24
CA VAL A 118 -10.51 -4.58 9.63
C VAL A 118 -11.27 -3.90 8.50
N ASP A 119 -10.58 -3.19 7.61
CA ASP A 119 -11.15 -2.51 6.41
C ASP A 119 -10.01 -2.19 5.43
N PRO A 120 -9.39 -3.22 4.80
CA PRO A 120 -8.22 -3.04 3.97
C PRO A 120 -8.57 -2.42 2.63
N VAL A 121 -7.71 -1.49 2.17
CA VAL A 121 -7.89 -0.81 0.89
C VAL A 121 -6.65 -0.91 -0.01
N GLY A 122 -6.88 -1.02 -1.32
CA GLY A 122 -5.93 -0.62 -2.34
C GLY A 122 -6.15 0.84 -2.72
N TYR A 123 -5.17 1.45 -3.38
CA TYR A 123 -5.29 2.82 -3.88
C TYR A 123 -5.12 2.89 -5.39
N VAL A 124 -5.95 3.71 -6.03
CA VAL A 124 -5.66 4.29 -7.34
C VAL A 124 -5.25 5.74 -7.12
N ILE A 125 -4.06 6.12 -7.59
CA ILE A 125 -3.48 7.45 -7.45
C ILE A 125 -3.39 8.06 -8.84
N ARG A 126 -4.06 9.20 -9.06
CA ARG A 126 -4.10 9.90 -10.35
C ARG A 126 -3.51 11.28 -10.25
N ALA A 127 -2.60 11.60 -11.12
CA ALA A 127 -2.04 12.93 -11.29
C ALA A 127 -1.36 13.05 -12.67
N GLU A 128 -1.37 14.23 -13.25
CA GLU A 128 -0.62 14.53 -14.49
C GLU A 128 -0.98 13.60 -15.67
N GLY A 129 -2.23 13.13 -15.72
CA GLY A 129 -2.69 12.17 -16.75
C GLY A 129 -2.22 10.73 -16.53
N LEU A 130 -1.50 10.44 -15.43
CA LEU A 130 -0.97 9.12 -15.11
C LEU A 130 -1.78 8.48 -13.97
N LYS A 131 -1.83 7.14 -13.99
CA LYS A 131 -2.52 6.29 -13.02
C LYS A 131 -1.55 5.26 -12.43
N LEU A 132 -1.31 5.36 -11.12
CA LEU A 132 -0.59 4.38 -10.31
C LEU A 132 -1.58 3.59 -9.46
N CYS A 133 -1.51 2.26 -9.48
CA CYS A 133 -2.29 1.39 -8.60
C CYS A 133 -1.41 0.74 -7.54
N MET A 134 -1.89 0.72 -6.29
CA MET A 134 -1.21 0.14 -5.14
C MET A 134 -2.06 -1.00 -4.59
N LEU A 135 -1.53 -2.23 -4.67
CA LEU A 135 -2.18 -3.48 -4.25
C LEU A 135 -1.21 -4.31 -3.42
N THR A 136 -1.05 -3.90 -2.19
CA THR A 136 -0.30 -4.65 -1.17
C THR A 136 -1.27 -5.48 -0.35
N ASP A 137 -0.85 -6.66 0.09
CA ASP A 137 -1.64 -7.58 0.93
C ASP A 137 -3.03 -7.90 0.35
N LEU A 138 -2.99 -8.47 -0.85
CA LEU A 138 -4.17 -8.87 -1.60
C LEU A 138 -4.36 -10.39 -1.53
N GLY A 139 -5.36 -10.88 -0.81
CA GLY A 139 -5.62 -12.31 -0.71
C GLY A 139 -6.14 -12.94 -2.01
N ARG A 140 -6.93 -12.20 -2.78
CA ARG A 140 -7.44 -12.64 -4.10
C ARG A 140 -7.81 -11.46 -4.99
N VAL A 141 -7.68 -11.66 -6.29
CA VAL A 141 -8.19 -10.73 -7.32
C VAL A 141 -9.71 -10.83 -7.38
N THR A 142 -10.39 -9.69 -7.25
CA THR A 142 -11.85 -9.57 -7.42
C THR A 142 -12.17 -8.75 -8.66
N THR A 143 -13.40 -8.80 -9.17
CA THR A 143 -13.83 -7.94 -10.27
C THR A 143 -13.62 -6.44 -9.96
N LEU A 144 -13.82 -6.05 -8.69
CA LEU A 144 -13.56 -4.68 -8.24
C LEU A 144 -12.08 -4.31 -8.41
N VAL A 145 -11.16 -5.20 -8.04
CA VAL A 145 -9.71 -5.02 -8.25
C VAL A 145 -9.41 -4.86 -9.74
N GLN A 146 -9.89 -5.80 -10.59
CA GLN A 146 -9.67 -5.77 -12.04
C GLN A 146 -10.13 -4.44 -12.67
N GLU A 147 -11.32 -3.95 -12.30
CA GLU A 147 -11.87 -2.68 -12.80
C GLU A 147 -11.01 -1.48 -12.37
N HIS A 148 -10.53 -1.48 -11.12
CA HIS A 148 -9.71 -0.37 -10.62
C HIS A 148 -8.31 -0.34 -11.22
N VAL A 149 -7.69 -1.49 -11.55
CA VAL A 149 -6.33 -1.53 -12.10
C VAL A 149 -6.30 -1.37 -13.64
N ARG A 150 -7.42 -1.59 -14.33
CA ARG A 150 -7.49 -1.44 -15.79
C ARG A 150 -7.04 -0.05 -16.24
N GLY A 151 -6.15 0.01 -17.23
CA GLY A 151 -5.59 1.25 -17.75
C GLY A 151 -4.61 1.94 -16.77
N ALA A 152 -3.97 1.21 -15.86
CA ALA A 152 -2.89 1.72 -15.04
C ALA A 152 -1.63 1.94 -15.87
N ASN A 153 -0.90 3.04 -15.61
CA ASN A 153 0.42 3.27 -16.19
C ASN A 153 1.54 2.66 -15.32
N ALA A 154 1.23 2.35 -14.08
CA ALA A 154 2.10 1.60 -13.18
C ALA A 154 1.27 0.90 -12.12
N ILE A 155 1.77 -0.23 -11.64
CA ILE A 155 1.16 -1.02 -10.57
C ILE A 155 2.20 -1.51 -9.58
N VAL A 156 1.94 -1.34 -8.30
CA VAL A 156 2.62 -2.05 -7.22
C VAL A 156 1.69 -3.18 -6.80
N LEU A 157 2.02 -4.39 -7.20
CA LEU A 157 1.19 -5.58 -7.01
C LEU A 157 1.90 -6.56 -6.09
N GLU A 158 1.17 -7.12 -5.14
CA GLU A 158 1.65 -8.25 -4.36
C GLU A 158 1.89 -9.48 -5.26
N SER A 159 3.01 -10.15 -5.03
CA SER A 159 3.35 -11.47 -5.55
C SER A 159 4.10 -12.20 -4.42
N ASN A 160 3.35 -12.85 -3.54
CA ASN A 160 3.85 -13.21 -2.21
C ASN A 160 4.56 -14.57 -2.18
N HIS A 161 4.01 -15.58 -2.84
CA HIS A 161 4.51 -16.93 -2.73
C HIS A 161 4.27 -17.77 -3.97
N ASP A 162 5.16 -18.70 -4.20
CA ASP A 162 4.98 -19.86 -5.05
C ASP A 162 4.23 -20.95 -4.26
N LEU A 163 3.25 -21.59 -4.87
CA LEU A 163 2.38 -22.56 -4.19
C LEU A 163 3.14 -23.82 -3.75
N GLU A 164 4.06 -24.34 -4.57
CA GLU A 164 4.85 -25.55 -4.25
C GLU A 164 5.86 -25.23 -3.15
N MET A 165 6.54 -24.07 -3.24
CA MET A 165 7.46 -23.62 -2.22
C MET A 165 6.77 -23.39 -0.87
N LEU A 166 5.57 -22.81 -0.87
CA LEU A 166 4.79 -22.64 0.36
C LEU A 166 4.42 -23.99 0.98
N GLN A 167 4.02 -24.98 0.17
CA GLN A 167 3.67 -26.31 0.66
C GLN A 167 4.90 -27.05 1.25
N SER A 168 6.06 -26.90 0.63
CA SER A 168 7.29 -27.63 1.03
C SER A 168 8.10 -26.93 2.12
N CYS A 169 7.86 -25.63 2.42
CA CYS A 169 8.61 -24.89 3.43
C CYS A 169 8.37 -25.37 4.87
N SER A 170 9.17 -24.88 5.81
CA SER A 170 9.12 -25.25 7.23
C SER A 170 8.02 -24.57 8.06
N TYR A 171 7.14 -23.77 7.45
CA TYR A 171 6.03 -23.13 8.17
C TYR A 171 5.04 -24.17 8.72
N THR A 172 4.36 -23.81 9.82
CA THR A 172 3.29 -24.66 10.35
C THR A 172 2.13 -24.74 9.36
N TRP A 173 1.33 -25.81 9.46
CA TRP A 173 0.17 -26.01 8.60
C TRP A 173 -0.81 -24.83 8.67
N GLU A 174 -1.07 -24.33 9.87
CA GLU A 174 -1.98 -23.20 10.10
C GLU A 174 -1.49 -21.93 9.38
N LEU A 175 -0.18 -21.67 9.42
CA LEU A 175 0.41 -20.51 8.74
C LEU A 175 0.32 -20.65 7.21
N LYS A 176 0.61 -21.85 6.67
CA LYS A 176 0.44 -22.13 5.23
C LYS A 176 -0.99 -21.92 4.78
N GLN A 177 -1.97 -22.44 5.54
CA GLN A 177 -3.39 -22.26 5.25
C GLN A 177 -3.80 -20.79 5.29
N ARG A 178 -3.33 -20.03 6.27
CA ARG A 178 -3.58 -18.59 6.36
C ARG A 178 -3.03 -17.85 5.14
N ILE A 179 -1.76 -18.09 4.78
CA ILE A 179 -1.11 -17.45 3.63
C ILE A 179 -1.87 -17.77 2.32
N ALA A 180 -2.22 -19.02 2.08
CA ALA A 180 -2.89 -19.46 0.85
C ALA A 180 -4.41 -19.19 0.85
N SER A 181 -4.98 -18.66 1.92
CA SER A 181 -6.43 -18.39 1.99
C SER A 181 -6.82 -17.19 1.13
N ALA A 182 -8.12 -17.10 0.82
CA ALA A 182 -8.67 -15.95 0.10
C ALA A 182 -8.50 -14.60 0.83
N HIS A 183 -8.22 -14.62 2.15
CA HIS A 183 -7.93 -13.44 2.97
C HIS A 183 -6.44 -13.34 3.33
N GLY A 184 -5.61 -14.25 2.82
CA GLY A 184 -4.16 -14.24 3.02
C GLY A 184 -3.46 -13.33 2.01
N HIS A 185 -2.62 -13.96 1.19
CA HIS A 185 -1.73 -13.25 0.25
C HIS A 185 -1.81 -13.85 -1.16
N LEU A 186 -1.59 -13.01 -2.17
CA LEU A 186 -1.68 -13.37 -3.57
C LEU A 186 -0.49 -14.25 -3.99
N CYS A 187 -0.77 -15.42 -4.56
CA CYS A 187 0.28 -16.26 -5.13
C CYS A 187 0.82 -15.68 -6.45
N ASN A 188 2.01 -16.13 -6.84
CA ASN A 188 2.70 -15.63 -8.02
C ASN A 188 1.91 -15.87 -9.31
N GLU A 189 1.25 -17.01 -9.42
CA GLU A 189 0.41 -17.36 -10.58
C GLU A 189 -0.78 -16.40 -10.73
N ALA A 190 -1.48 -16.10 -9.63
CA ALA A 190 -2.62 -15.18 -9.68
C ALA A 190 -2.18 -13.73 -9.95
N ALA A 191 -1.00 -13.32 -9.47
CA ALA A 191 -0.41 -12.03 -9.82
C ALA A 191 -0.07 -11.96 -11.32
N GLY A 192 0.53 -13.03 -11.88
CA GLY A 192 0.82 -13.15 -13.31
C GLY A 192 -0.44 -13.09 -14.18
N GLN A 193 -1.50 -13.83 -13.80
CA GLN A 193 -2.78 -13.82 -14.50
C GLN A 193 -3.41 -12.41 -14.53
N LEU A 194 -3.42 -11.70 -13.40
CA LEU A 194 -3.91 -10.33 -13.36
C LEU A 194 -3.11 -9.42 -14.31
N LEU A 195 -1.76 -9.54 -14.32
CA LEU A 195 -0.93 -8.74 -15.21
C LEU A 195 -1.22 -9.03 -16.69
N GLU A 196 -1.41 -10.30 -17.09
CA GLU A 196 -1.81 -10.66 -18.46
C GLU A 196 -3.13 -10.01 -18.87
N GLU A 197 -4.11 -9.96 -17.97
CA GLU A 197 -5.44 -9.40 -18.25
C GLU A 197 -5.42 -7.87 -18.41
N ILE A 198 -4.52 -7.17 -17.71
CA ILE A 198 -4.49 -5.70 -17.70
C ILE A 198 -3.38 -5.10 -18.55
N MET A 199 -2.50 -5.93 -19.12
CA MET A 199 -1.35 -5.49 -19.90
C MET A 199 -1.78 -4.67 -21.12
N HIS A 200 -1.16 -3.52 -21.31
CA HIS A 200 -1.35 -2.63 -22.46
C HIS A 200 -0.06 -1.83 -22.71
N PRO A 201 0.09 -1.17 -23.88
CA PRO A 201 1.36 -0.52 -24.27
C PRO A 201 1.88 0.58 -23.31
N GLU A 202 1.04 1.09 -22.42
CA GLU A 202 1.39 2.19 -21.50
C GLU A 202 1.56 1.75 -20.03
N LEU A 203 1.43 0.42 -19.74
CA LEU A 203 1.65 -0.15 -18.41
C LEU A 203 3.14 -0.39 -18.16
#